data_59b67312642dc4bfaa6fde71a30e02a8
#
_entry.id   59b67312642dc4bfaa6fde71a30e02a8
#
_cell.length_a   1.000
_cell.length_b   1.000
_cell.length_c   1.000
_cell.angle_alpha   90.00
_cell.angle_beta   90.00
_cell.angle_gamma   90.00
#
_symmetry.space_group_name_H-M   'P 1'
#
loop_
_entity.id
_entity.type
_entity.pdbx_description
1 polymer ?
#
loop_
_entity_poly.entity_id
_entity_poly.type
_entity_poly.pdbx_seq_one_letter_code
_entity_poly.pdbx_strand_id
1 'polypeptide(L)'
;MPQAHKVTFSKKPKSFVTRRGRITSNQRNALDSLWNQYIVSEVSDIKEFISGKYTLLDIGFGAGETLISLAESRKDSTVLGAEVYLSGIGSVLSKADNLKLKNIRIVNEDAEDLLQQKIPDHSIDVVLMFYPDPWPKRKHHKRRLIKKEFIKLLNSKLKTGGIFYFKTDWKDYFNEVSCLFKEDSDWKELSLKDLGEHLRNMPSTSFEKKAMKAKRLLNTKIVEKVN
;
A
#
# COMPACT_ATOMS: atom_id res chain seq x y z
N MET A 1 29.33 3.75 3.78
CA MET A 1 28.20 2.88 4.17
C MET A 1 27.06 3.78 4.60
N PRO A 2 25.89 3.74 3.95
CA PRO A 2 24.76 4.50 4.45
C PRO A 2 24.40 3.95 5.83
N GLN A 3 24.23 4.84 6.80
CA GLN A 3 23.83 4.49 8.15
C GLN A 3 22.53 3.70 8.07
N ALA A 4 22.51 2.52 8.70
CA ALA A 4 21.29 1.74 8.84
C ALA A 4 20.25 2.58 9.57
N HIS A 5 19.31 3.15 8.84
CA HIS A 5 18.19 3.86 9.43
C HIS A 5 17.44 2.87 10.33
N LYS A 6 17.58 3.08 11.66
CA LYS A 6 16.81 2.33 12.65
C LYS A 6 15.35 2.76 12.51
N VAL A 7 14.56 1.91 11.86
CA VAL A 7 13.11 2.04 11.90
C VAL A 7 12.68 1.86 13.36
N THR A 8 12.22 2.91 13.99
CA THR A 8 11.66 2.88 15.36
C THR A 8 10.29 2.24 15.28
N PHE A 9 10.19 0.98 15.69
CA PHE A 9 8.93 0.25 15.69
C PHE A 9 8.18 0.45 17.01
N SER A 10 6.87 0.74 16.91
CA SER A 10 5.91 0.73 18.01
C SER A 10 5.96 -0.60 18.81
N LYS A 11 5.63 -0.56 20.11
CA LYS A 11 5.51 -1.75 21.00
C LYS A 11 4.35 -2.70 20.61
N LYS A 12 3.52 -2.33 19.63
CA LYS A 12 2.41 -3.16 19.14
C LYS A 12 2.92 -4.39 18.34
N PRO A 13 2.16 -5.51 18.31
CA PRO A 13 2.49 -6.64 17.44
C PRO A 13 2.51 -6.19 15.98
N LYS A 14 3.66 -6.36 15.31
CA LYS A 14 3.82 -5.97 13.90
C LYS A 14 2.82 -6.72 13.01
N SER A 15 2.23 -6.00 12.05
CA SER A 15 1.31 -6.53 11.06
C SER A 15 2.01 -7.38 9.99
N PHE A 16 3.32 -7.32 9.92
CA PHE A 16 4.17 -8.02 8.95
C PHE A 16 5.20 -8.92 9.62
N VAL A 17 5.74 -9.88 8.85
CA VAL A 17 6.82 -10.78 9.30
C VAL A 17 8.16 -10.13 9.00
N THR A 18 8.98 -9.88 10.00
CA THR A 18 10.34 -9.37 9.81
C THR A 18 11.24 -10.48 9.23
N ARG A 19 11.12 -10.76 7.94
CA ARG A 19 12.04 -11.64 7.22
C ARG A 19 13.03 -10.79 6.44
N ARG A 20 14.32 -10.99 6.65
CA ARG A 20 15.34 -10.50 5.74
C ARG A 20 15.27 -11.32 4.45
N GLY A 21 14.48 -10.88 3.46
CA GLY A 21 14.52 -11.46 2.12
C GLY A 21 15.91 -11.29 1.52
N ARG A 22 16.33 -12.24 0.67
CA ARG A 22 17.55 -12.07 -0.12
C ARG A 22 17.39 -10.87 -1.04
N ILE A 23 18.30 -9.91 -0.96
CA ILE A 23 18.39 -8.75 -1.84
C ILE A 23 19.36 -9.10 -2.97
N THR A 24 18.94 -8.96 -4.23
CA THR A 24 19.79 -9.16 -5.40
C THR A 24 20.77 -7.99 -5.57
N SER A 25 21.85 -8.18 -6.36
CA SER A 25 22.82 -7.13 -6.63
C SER A 25 22.16 -5.90 -7.26
N ASN A 26 21.24 -6.07 -8.21
CA ASN A 26 20.51 -4.95 -8.84
C ASN A 26 19.66 -4.17 -7.84
N GLN A 27 18.94 -4.88 -6.95
CA GLN A 27 18.16 -4.24 -5.89
C GLN A 27 19.05 -3.46 -4.92
N ARG A 28 20.22 -4.01 -4.57
CA ARG A 28 21.17 -3.34 -3.71
C ARG A 28 21.72 -2.07 -4.36
N ASN A 29 22.16 -2.16 -5.60
CA ASN A 29 22.65 -0.99 -6.35
C ASN A 29 21.58 0.11 -6.43
N ALA A 30 20.33 -0.26 -6.69
CA ALA A 30 19.22 0.70 -6.71
C ALA A 30 18.99 1.35 -5.34
N LEU A 31 19.04 0.57 -4.24
CA LEU A 31 18.94 1.10 -2.89
C LEU A 31 20.08 2.07 -2.56
N ASP A 32 21.31 1.75 -2.98
CA ASP A 32 22.48 2.57 -2.67
C ASP A 32 22.52 3.87 -3.50
N SER A 33 22.07 3.85 -4.76
CA SER A 33 22.19 4.98 -5.69
C SER A 33 20.93 5.85 -5.80
N LEU A 34 19.73 5.29 -5.60
CA LEU A 34 18.47 5.98 -5.87
C LEU A 34 17.65 6.32 -4.61
N TRP A 35 18.14 5.94 -3.43
CA TRP A 35 17.43 6.15 -2.18
C TRP A 35 16.97 7.60 -2.01
N ASN A 36 17.90 8.54 -2.09
CA ASN A 36 17.62 9.96 -1.86
C ASN A 36 16.70 10.60 -2.91
N GLN A 37 16.58 9.98 -4.08
CA GLN A 37 15.72 10.46 -5.17
C GLN A 37 14.26 10.09 -4.97
N TYR A 38 13.99 8.90 -4.44
CA TYR A 38 12.64 8.32 -4.39
C TYR A 38 12.09 8.11 -2.98
N ILE A 39 12.96 8.00 -1.98
CA ILE A 39 12.50 7.78 -0.60
C ILE A 39 12.21 9.11 0.07
N VAL A 40 11.07 9.19 0.72
CA VAL A 40 10.69 10.30 1.59
C VAL A 40 10.43 9.79 2.99
N SER A 41 10.91 10.51 3.99
CA SER A 41 10.75 10.17 5.41
C SER A 41 10.17 11.31 6.24
N GLU A 42 10.41 12.54 5.81
CA GLU A 42 9.94 13.72 6.54
C GLU A 42 8.49 14.05 6.22
N VAL A 43 7.77 14.51 7.23
CA VAL A 43 6.36 14.88 7.10
C VAL A 43 6.17 16.02 6.09
N SER A 44 7.10 17.00 6.09
CA SER A 44 7.10 18.13 5.15
C SER A 44 7.14 17.67 3.71
N ASP A 45 8.06 16.75 3.39
CA ASP A 45 8.30 16.27 2.02
C ASP A 45 7.10 15.46 1.51
N ILE A 46 6.49 14.64 2.39
CA ILE A 46 5.28 13.90 2.05
C ILE A 46 4.13 14.87 1.77
N LYS A 47 3.91 15.85 2.64
CA LYS A 47 2.85 16.86 2.48
C LYS A 47 3.03 17.66 1.19
N GLU A 48 4.23 18.12 0.89
CA GLU A 48 4.54 18.83 -0.35
C GLU A 48 4.27 17.96 -1.58
N PHE A 49 4.71 16.69 -1.54
CA PHE A 49 4.55 15.77 -2.66
C PHE A 49 3.09 15.50 -3.03
N ILE A 50 2.19 15.38 -2.02
CA ILE A 50 0.77 15.04 -2.23
C ILE A 50 -0.13 16.28 -2.36
N SER A 51 0.37 17.48 -2.04
CA SER A 51 -0.44 18.70 -1.96
C SER A 51 -1.10 19.07 -3.29
N GLY A 52 -2.42 19.25 -3.27
CA GLY A 52 -3.20 19.71 -4.42
C GLY A 52 -3.30 18.73 -5.59
N LYS A 53 -2.91 17.48 -5.41
CA LYS A 53 -2.90 16.46 -6.45
C LYS A 53 -3.85 15.31 -6.14
N TYR A 54 -4.22 14.56 -7.18
CA TYR A 54 -4.87 13.26 -7.03
C TYR A 54 -3.83 12.26 -6.50
N THR A 55 -4.06 11.72 -5.32
CA THR A 55 -3.06 10.94 -4.59
C THR A 55 -3.49 9.49 -4.40
N LEU A 56 -2.64 8.57 -4.85
CA LEU A 56 -2.80 7.14 -4.65
C LEU A 56 -1.75 6.65 -3.65
N LEU A 57 -2.17 5.85 -2.68
CA LEU A 57 -1.29 5.20 -1.71
C LEU A 57 -1.40 3.68 -1.86
N ASP A 58 -0.28 3.01 -2.16
CA ASP A 58 -0.20 1.54 -2.24
C ASP A 58 0.52 1.01 -0.99
N ILE A 59 -0.22 0.32 -0.12
CA ILE A 59 0.28 -0.23 1.14
C ILE A 59 0.73 -1.67 0.94
N GLY A 60 2.01 -1.93 1.19
CA GLY A 60 2.60 -3.26 1.01
C GLY A 60 2.76 -3.63 -0.46
N PHE A 61 3.24 -2.71 -1.28
CA PHE A 61 3.31 -2.87 -2.74
C PHE A 61 4.19 -4.04 -3.24
N GLY A 62 4.96 -4.68 -2.38
CA GLY A 62 5.81 -5.83 -2.72
C GLY A 62 6.80 -5.53 -3.84
N ALA A 63 6.71 -6.22 -4.99
CA ALA A 63 7.57 -5.98 -6.16
C ALA A 63 7.14 -4.77 -7.01
N GLY A 64 6.06 -4.08 -6.64
CA GLY A 64 5.63 -2.80 -7.16
C GLY A 64 4.97 -2.83 -8.53
N GLU A 65 4.41 -3.97 -8.95
CA GLU A 65 3.76 -4.05 -10.26
C GLU A 65 2.62 -3.04 -10.39
N THR A 66 1.75 -2.96 -9.40
CA THR A 66 0.63 -2.02 -9.34
C THR A 66 1.11 -0.59 -9.22
N LEU A 67 2.02 -0.33 -8.29
CA LEU A 67 2.56 0.99 -8.00
C LEU A 67 3.20 1.65 -9.23
N ILE A 68 4.05 0.92 -9.96
CA ILE A 68 4.69 1.38 -11.19
C ILE A 68 3.65 1.63 -12.28
N SER A 69 2.72 0.71 -12.49
CA SER A 69 1.67 0.86 -13.51
C SER A 69 0.80 2.10 -13.29
N LEU A 70 0.45 2.39 -12.04
CA LEU A 70 -0.30 3.60 -11.69
C LEU A 70 0.52 4.87 -11.95
N ALA A 71 1.80 4.88 -11.60
CA ALA A 71 2.67 6.03 -11.85
C ALA A 71 2.90 6.28 -13.34
N GLU A 72 2.90 5.24 -14.19
CA GLU A 72 3.00 5.37 -15.64
C GLU A 72 1.70 5.88 -16.28
N SER A 73 0.56 5.32 -15.86
CA SER A 73 -0.75 5.61 -16.46
C SER A 73 -1.35 6.94 -16.01
N ARG A 74 -0.93 7.46 -14.85
CA ARG A 74 -1.46 8.68 -14.24
C ARG A 74 -0.35 9.67 -13.88
N LYS A 75 0.30 10.22 -14.90
CA LYS A 75 1.39 11.20 -14.72
C LYS A 75 0.98 12.53 -14.07
N ASP A 76 -0.30 12.82 -14.10
CA ASP A 76 -0.95 13.97 -13.46
C ASP A 76 -1.23 13.79 -11.96
N SER A 77 -1.07 12.58 -11.46
CA SER A 77 -1.29 12.23 -10.04
C SER A 77 0.01 11.90 -9.32
N THR A 78 -0.05 11.84 -8.00
CA THR A 78 1.04 11.36 -7.16
C THR A 78 0.77 9.95 -6.68
N VAL A 79 1.80 9.10 -6.74
CA VAL A 79 1.73 7.72 -6.31
C VAL A 79 2.71 7.52 -5.17
N LEU A 80 2.18 7.26 -3.97
CA LEU A 80 2.95 6.99 -2.77
C LEU A 80 2.92 5.51 -2.47
N GLY A 81 4.07 4.89 -2.25
CA GLY A 81 4.17 3.50 -1.85
C GLY A 81 4.69 3.36 -0.42
N ALA A 82 4.04 2.53 0.40
CA ALA A 82 4.51 2.17 1.74
C ALA A 82 4.96 0.72 1.77
N GLU A 83 6.21 0.45 2.11
CA GLU A 83 6.75 -0.91 2.16
C GLU A 83 7.87 -1.02 3.20
N VAL A 84 7.93 -2.16 3.89
CA VAL A 84 8.94 -2.44 4.92
C VAL A 84 10.09 -3.32 4.40
N TYR A 85 9.90 -3.99 3.28
CA TYR A 85 10.88 -4.92 2.72
C TYR A 85 11.77 -4.25 1.69
N LEU A 86 13.05 -4.11 2.01
CA LEU A 86 14.05 -3.48 1.14
C LEU A 86 14.17 -4.14 -0.25
N SER A 87 13.92 -5.46 -0.37
CA SER A 87 13.92 -6.13 -1.67
C SER A 87 12.83 -5.62 -2.60
N GLY A 88 11.63 -5.35 -2.07
CA GLY A 88 10.53 -4.71 -2.82
C GLY A 88 10.88 -3.29 -3.23
N ILE A 89 11.34 -2.50 -2.26
CA ILE A 89 11.79 -1.12 -2.48
C ILE A 89 12.85 -1.07 -3.58
N GLY A 90 13.93 -1.84 -3.47
CA GLY A 90 14.99 -1.86 -4.48
C GLY A 90 14.48 -2.24 -5.89
N SER A 91 13.48 -3.13 -5.98
CA SER A 91 12.84 -3.44 -7.27
C SER A 91 12.08 -2.23 -7.84
N VAL A 92 11.36 -1.49 -7.01
CA VAL A 92 10.60 -0.31 -7.43
C VAL A 92 11.53 0.82 -7.82
N LEU A 93 12.57 1.10 -7.02
CA LEU A 93 13.55 2.16 -7.33
C LEU A 93 14.18 1.94 -8.72
N SER A 94 14.65 0.72 -9.01
CA SER A 94 15.23 0.37 -10.31
C SER A 94 14.24 0.59 -11.45
N LYS A 95 12.98 0.17 -11.29
CA LYS A 95 11.95 0.32 -12.34
C LYS A 95 11.57 1.78 -12.53
N ALA A 96 11.37 2.53 -11.44
CA ALA A 96 10.99 3.94 -11.48
C ALA A 96 12.05 4.79 -12.17
N ASP A 97 13.32 4.51 -11.92
CA ASP A 97 14.43 5.22 -12.55
C ASP A 97 14.55 4.88 -14.05
N ASN A 98 14.48 3.61 -14.41
CA ASN A 98 14.50 3.17 -15.80
C ASN A 98 13.35 3.82 -16.62
N LEU A 99 12.18 4.01 -16.03
CA LEU A 99 11.01 4.64 -16.64
C LEU A 99 10.98 6.17 -16.44
N LYS A 100 11.97 6.73 -15.75
CA LYS A 100 12.09 8.17 -15.43
C LYS A 100 10.83 8.74 -14.76
N LEU A 101 10.21 7.97 -13.88
CA LEU A 101 9.00 8.37 -13.18
C LEU A 101 9.33 9.46 -12.14
N LYS A 102 8.62 10.58 -12.20
CA LYS A 102 8.79 11.72 -11.28
C LYS A 102 7.67 11.83 -10.25
N ASN A 103 6.54 11.19 -10.52
CA ASN A 103 5.31 11.24 -9.74
C ASN A 103 5.16 10.09 -8.74
N ILE A 104 6.26 9.43 -8.37
CA ILE A 104 6.30 8.33 -7.40
C ILE A 104 7.23 8.67 -6.25
N ARG A 105 6.84 8.34 -5.02
CA ARG A 105 7.68 8.35 -3.82
C ARG A 105 7.40 7.11 -2.98
N ILE A 106 8.40 6.71 -2.23
CA ILE A 106 8.35 5.51 -1.38
C ILE A 106 8.62 5.92 0.07
N VAL A 107 7.86 5.36 0.98
CA VAL A 107 8.09 5.45 2.43
C VAL A 107 8.45 4.07 2.96
N ASN A 108 9.61 3.96 3.61
CA ASN A 108 10.06 2.71 4.21
C ASN A 108 9.64 2.65 5.69
N GLU A 109 8.34 2.53 5.95
CA GLU A 109 7.78 2.50 7.30
C GLU A 109 6.60 1.55 7.39
N ASP A 110 6.17 1.25 8.63
CA ASP A 110 4.89 0.60 8.88
C ASP A 110 3.73 1.48 8.41
N ALA A 111 2.74 0.87 7.78
CA ALA A 111 1.62 1.61 7.20
C ALA A 111 0.75 2.31 8.25
N GLU A 112 0.58 1.71 9.44
CA GLU A 112 -0.18 2.32 10.54
C GLU A 112 0.54 3.56 11.07
N ASP A 113 1.86 3.47 11.25
CA ASP A 113 2.70 4.60 11.69
C ASP A 113 2.72 5.72 10.64
N LEU A 114 2.88 5.38 9.35
CA LEU A 114 2.81 6.34 8.25
C LEU A 114 1.48 7.10 8.24
N LEU A 115 0.35 6.37 8.23
CA LEU A 115 -0.97 6.99 8.20
C LEU A 115 -1.22 7.87 9.42
N GLN A 116 -0.83 7.39 10.61
CA GLN A 116 -1.10 8.08 11.86
C GLN A 116 -0.26 9.34 12.05
N GLN A 117 1.01 9.31 11.61
CA GLN A 117 1.98 10.35 11.97
C GLN A 117 2.32 11.30 10.82
N LYS A 118 2.18 10.87 9.55
CA LYS A 118 2.74 11.59 8.41
C LYS A 118 1.76 11.98 7.32
N ILE A 119 0.67 11.23 7.17
CA ILE A 119 -0.35 11.54 6.16
C ILE A 119 -1.36 12.53 6.74
N PRO A 120 -1.57 13.69 6.11
CA PRO A 120 -2.63 14.63 6.51
C PRO A 120 -4.02 14.01 6.38
N ASP A 121 -4.96 14.49 7.19
CA ASP A 121 -6.35 14.09 7.05
C ASP A 121 -6.93 14.58 5.72
N HIS A 122 -7.85 13.79 5.15
CA HIS A 122 -8.57 14.10 3.91
C HIS A 122 -7.64 14.44 2.73
N SER A 123 -6.51 13.74 2.60
CA SER A 123 -5.50 14.05 1.58
C SER A 123 -5.31 12.97 0.51
N ILE A 124 -5.83 11.75 0.73
CA ILE A 124 -5.67 10.61 -0.15
C ILE A 124 -6.97 10.36 -0.94
N ASP A 125 -6.84 10.13 -2.24
CA ASP A 125 -7.97 9.79 -3.10
C ASP A 125 -8.19 8.28 -3.21
N VAL A 126 -7.11 7.49 -3.22
CA VAL A 126 -7.18 6.03 -3.31
C VAL A 126 -6.14 5.39 -2.40
N VAL A 127 -6.58 4.42 -1.60
CA VAL A 127 -5.68 3.51 -0.87
C VAL A 127 -5.83 2.10 -1.42
N LEU A 128 -4.72 1.51 -1.82
CA LEU A 128 -4.64 0.12 -2.25
C LEU A 128 -3.97 -0.72 -1.15
N MET A 129 -4.48 -1.93 -0.93
CA MET A 129 -3.85 -2.92 -0.07
C MET A 129 -4.10 -4.31 -0.63
N PHE A 130 -3.10 -4.86 -1.31
CA PHE A 130 -3.23 -6.12 -2.03
C PHE A 130 -2.41 -7.22 -1.37
N TYR A 131 -3.08 -8.30 -1.00
CA TYR A 131 -2.49 -9.51 -0.43
C TYR A 131 -1.64 -9.27 0.83
N PRO A 132 -2.13 -8.48 1.82
CA PRO A 132 -1.43 -8.35 3.09
C PRO A 132 -1.33 -9.69 3.80
N ASP A 133 -0.39 -9.82 4.73
CA ASP A 133 -0.18 -11.05 5.51
C ASP A 133 -1.49 -11.50 6.19
N PRO A 134 -2.04 -12.68 5.85
CA PRO A 134 -3.36 -13.11 6.33
C PRO A 134 -3.36 -13.68 7.75
N TRP A 135 -2.16 -13.97 8.30
CA TRP A 135 -2.00 -14.56 9.64
C TRP A 135 -2.95 -15.73 9.91
N PRO A 136 -2.77 -16.92 9.26
CA PRO A 136 -3.75 -18.01 9.25
C PRO A 136 -4.12 -18.57 10.62
N LYS A 137 -3.18 -18.55 11.58
CA LYS A 137 -3.42 -19.09 12.94
C LYS A 137 -4.22 -18.10 13.77
N ARG A 138 -5.32 -18.51 14.38
CA ARG A 138 -6.22 -17.69 15.23
C ARG A 138 -5.47 -16.80 16.23
N LYS A 139 -4.47 -17.34 16.93
CA LYS A 139 -3.65 -16.58 17.89
C LYS A 139 -2.88 -15.42 17.25
N HIS A 140 -2.74 -15.40 15.91
CA HIS A 140 -2.04 -14.38 15.15
C HIS A 140 -2.99 -13.37 14.47
N HIS A 141 -4.32 -13.55 14.50
CA HIS A 141 -5.28 -12.61 13.89
C HIS A 141 -5.12 -11.19 14.44
N LYS A 142 -4.68 -11.04 15.71
CA LYS A 142 -4.34 -9.75 16.28
C LYS A 142 -3.24 -8.98 15.53
N ARG A 143 -2.51 -9.61 14.60
CA ARG A 143 -1.51 -9.00 13.73
C ARG A 143 -2.07 -8.53 12.39
N ARG A 144 -3.31 -8.93 12.03
CA ARG A 144 -3.97 -8.45 10.82
C ARG A 144 -4.03 -6.93 10.86
N LEU A 145 -3.66 -6.28 9.75
CA LEU A 145 -3.60 -4.82 9.69
C LEU A 145 -5.01 -4.21 9.70
N ILE A 146 -5.93 -4.76 8.89
CA ILE A 146 -7.29 -4.22 8.78
C ILE A 146 -8.11 -4.67 9.99
N LYS A 147 -8.38 -3.70 10.86
CA LYS A 147 -9.20 -3.79 12.07
C LYS A 147 -10.04 -2.53 12.17
N LYS A 148 -10.94 -2.48 13.14
CA LYS A 148 -11.80 -1.30 13.37
C LYS A 148 -11.00 -0.01 13.54
N GLU A 149 -9.89 -0.05 14.28
CA GLU A 149 -9.01 1.10 14.47
C GLU A 149 -8.35 1.56 13.15
N PHE A 150 -7.91 0.60 12.33
CA PHE A 150 -7.32 0.89 11.02
C PHE A 150 -8.37 1.50 10.06
N ILE A 151 -9.60 1.01 10.07
CA ILE A 151 -10.69 1.57 9.24
C ILE A 151 -11.00 3.01 9.65
N LYS A 152 -11.03 3.31 10.95
CA LYS A 152 -11.19 4.69 11.44
C LYS A 152 -10.04 5.59 10.99
N LEU A 153 -8.80 5.09 11.07
CA LEU A 153 -7.62 5.82 10.60
C LEU A 153 -7.69 6.04 9.09
N LEU A 154 -8.04 5.01 8.33
CA LEU A 154 -8.21 5.09 6.87
C LEU A 154 -9.29 6.12 6.50
N ASN A 155 -10.43 6.13 7.21
CA ASN A 155 -11.50 7.11 7.03
C ASN A 155 -10.97 8.53 7.23
N SER A 156 -10.19 8.80 8.27
CA SER A 156 -9.64 10.14 8.51
C SER A 156 -8.68 10.60 7.39
N LYS A 157 -7.99 9.69 6.70
CA LYS A 157 -6.98 10.04 5.68
C LYS A 157 -7.56 10.16 4.27
N LEU A 158 -8.59 9.39 3.96
CA LEU A 158 -9.28 9.48 2.69
C LEU A 158 -10.11 10.77 2.60
N LYS A 159 -10.13 11.36 1.42
CA LYS A 159 -11.09 12.39 1.04
C LYS A 159 -12.50 11.80 0.99
N THR A 160 -13.55 12.62 1.10
CA THR A 160 -14.90 12.19 0.72
C THR A 160 -14.91 11.80 -0.75
N GLY A 161 -15.52 10.66 -1.09
CA GLY A 161 -15.41 10.04 -2.41
C GLY A 161 -14.11 9.24 -2.61
N GLY A 162 -13.23 9.22 -1.61
CA GLY A 162 -11.99 8.45 -1.67
C GLY A 162 -12.22 6.94 -1.57
N ILE A 163 -11.38 6.15 -2.22
CA ILE A 163 -11.58 4.71 -2.41
C ILE A 163 -10.57 3.91 -1.59
N PHE A 164 -11.03 2.91 -0.89
CA PHE A 164 -10.19 1.83 -0.39
C PHE A 164 -10.42 0.55 -1.21
N TYR A 165 -9.33 0.01 -1.77
CA TYR A 165 -9.35 -1.17 -2.62
C TYR A 165 -8.48 -2.27 -2.00
N PHE A 166 -9.11 -3.34 -1.53
CA PHE A 166 -8.48 -4.46 -0.85
C PHE A 166 -8.62 -5.75 -1.67
N LYS A 167 -7.54 -6.52 -1.77
CA LYS A 167 -7.52 -7.86 -2.37
C LYS A 167 -6.86 -8.86 -1.42
N THR A 168 -7.38 -10.09 -1.37
CA THR A 168 -6.75 -11.21 -0.65
C THR A 168 -7.18 -12.55 -1.23
N ASP A 169 -6.29 -13.54 -1.16
CA ASP A 169 -6.59 -14.95 -1.47
C ASP A 169 -6.98 -15.76 -0.22
N TRP A 170 -7.18 -15.07 0.93
CA TRP A 170 -7.52 -15.69 2.22
C TRP A 170 -8.97 -15.40 2.60
N LYS A 171 -9.86 -16.37 2.40
CA LYS A 171 -11.31 -16.21 2.58
C LYS A 171 -11.72 -15.74 3.97
N ASP A 172 -11.10 -16.27 5.03
CA ASP A 172 -11.40 -15.89 6.41
C ASP A 172 -11.08 -14.41 6.68
N TYR A 173 -9.92 -13.93 6.21
CA TYR A 173 -9.55 -12.52 6.34
C TYR A 173 -10.48 -11.61 5.51
N PHE A 174 -10.85 -12.05 4.31
CA PHE A 174 -11.83 -11.32 3.50
C PHE A 174 -13.18 -11.17 4.19
N ASN A 175 -13.68 -12.24 4.81
CA ASN A 175 -14.94 -12.21 5.53
C ASN A 175 -14.89 -11.25 6.72
N GLU A 176 -13.80 -11.29 7.52
CA GLU A 176 -13.58 -10.36 8.63
C GLU A 176 -13.61 -8.90 8.16
N VAL A 177 -12.83 -8.58 7.13
CA VAL A 177 -12.78 -7.22 6.56
C VAL A 177 -14.14 -6.79 6.01
N SER A 178 -14.85 -7.68 5.31
CA SER A 178 -16.16 -7.38 4.76
C SER A 178 -17.21 -7.07 5.83
N CYS A 179 -17.18 -7.79 6.96
CA CYS A 179 -18.04 -7.49 8.10
C CYS A 179 -17.79 -6.10 8.69
N LEU A 180 -16.50 -5.74 8.86
CA LEU A 180 -16.14 -4.44 9.42
C LEU A 180 -16.67 -3.26 8.58
N PHE A 181 -16.59 -3.34 7.26
CA PHE A 181 -17.12 -2.30 6.37
C PHE A 181 -18.65 -2.30 6.28
N LYS A 182 -19.29 -3.46 6.40
CA LYS A 182 -20.76 -3.56 6.35
C LYS A 182 -21.43 -2.91 7.56
N GLU A 183 -20.77 -2.92 8.71
CA GLU A 183 -21.27 -2.34 9.96
C GLU A 183 -21.05 -0.82 10.08
N ASP A 184 -20.34 -0.20 9.11
CA ASP A 184 -19.92 1.19 9.16
C ASP A 184 -20.58 1.98 8.02
N SER A 185 -21.50 2.90 8.37
CA SER A 185 -22.29 3.71 7.44
C SER A 185 -21.46 4.76 6.67
N ASP A 186 -20.21 5.00 7.07
CA ASP A 186 -19.32 5.93 6.37
C ASP A 186 -18.79 5.37 5.04
N TRP A 187 -19.12 4.11 4.74
CA TRP A 187 -18.61 3.42 3.57
C TRP A 187 -19.71 2.87 2.67
N LYS A 188 -19.57 3.12 1.39
CA LYS A 188 -20.41 2.55 0.33
C LYS A 188 -19.62 1.49 -0.44
N GLU A 189 -20.20 0.30 -0.61
CA GLU A 189 -19.56 -0.74 -1.42
C GLU A 189 -19.64 -0.40 -2.91
N LEU A 190 -18.51 -0.56 -3.59
CA LEU A 190 -18.36 -0.40 -5.03
C LEU A 190 -18.07 -1.74 -5.71
N SER A 191 -18.39 -1.82 -6.99
CA SER A 191 -17.96 -2.88 -7.90
C SER A 191 -16.76 -2.42 -8.75
N LEU A 192 -16.08 -3.34 -9.42
CA LEU A 192 -15.01 -3.00 -10.37
C LEU A 192 -15.49 -2.05 -11.48
N LYS A 193 -16.78 -2.10 -11.87
CA LYS A 193 -17.34 -1.24 -12.92
C LYS A 193 -17.43 0.22 -12.50
N ASP A 194 -17.52 0.47 -11.21
CA ASP A 194 -17.61 1.82 -10.63
C ASP A 194 -16.25 2.52 -10.56
N LEU A 195 -15.16 1.78 -10.76
CA LEU A 195 -13.80 2.33 -10.70
C LEU A 195 -13.40 3.03 -12.02
N GLY A 196 -12.53 4.02 -11.91
CA GLY A 196 -11.83 4.60 -13.06
C GLY A 196 -10.98 3.55 -13.79
N GLU A 197 -10.74 3.77 -15.08
CA GLU A 197 -10.04 2.83 -15.95
C GLU A 197 -8.65 2.42 -15.42
N HIS A 198 -7.89 3.36 -14.87
CA HIS A 198 -6.57 3.15 -14.29
C HIS A 198 -6.57 2.16 -13.11
N LEU A 199 -7.68 2.06 -12.34
CA LEU A 199 -7.84 1.10 -11.26
C LEU A 199 -8.40 -0.24 -11.74
N ARG A 200 -9.19 -0.24 -12.83
CA ARG A 200 -9.73 -1.47 -13.42
C ARG A 200 -8.66 -2.28 -14.16
N ASN A 201 -7.76 -1.58 -14.86
CA ASN A 201 -6.77 -2.18 -15.77
C ASN A 201 -5.40 -2.39 -15.11
N MET A 202 -5.34 -2.41 -13.77
CA MET A 202 -4.08 -2.70 -13.06
C MET A 202 -3.54 -4.10 -13.41
N PRO A 203 -2.22 -4.24 -13.52
CA PRO A 203 -1.61 -5.53 -13.81
C PRO A 203 -1.81 -6.51 -12.66
N SER A 204 -1.87 -7.79 -12.98
CA SER A 204 -1.85 -8.84 -11.96
C SER A 204 -0.52 -8.85 -11.22
N THR A 205 -0.58 -8.81 -9.89
CA THR A 205 0.61 -8.88 -9.03
C THR A 205 1.24 -10.27 -9.05
N SER A 206 2.51 -10.37 -8.64
CA SER A 206 3.19 -11.65 -8.45
C SER A 206 2.46 -12.57 -7.48
N PHE A 207 1.80 -12.01 -6.45
CA PHE A 207 0.97 -12.78 -5.51
C PHE A 207 -0.31 -13.29 -6.17
N GLU A 208 -0.97 -12.47 -6.97
CA GLU A 208 -2.16 -12.85 -7.72
C GLU A 208 -1.88 -14.01 -8.68
N LYS A 209 -0.80 -13.92 -9.45
CA LYS A 209 -0.34 -15.00 -10.34
C LYS A 209 -0.08 -16.31 -9.58
N LYS A 210 0.55 -16.24 -8.40
CA LYS A 210 0.79 -17.40 -7.54
C LYS A 210 -0.51 -17.98 -6.98
N ALA A 211 -1.44 -17.15 -6.56
CA ALA A 211 -2.74 -17.57 -6.05
C ALA A 211 -3.56 -18.26 -7.15
N MET A 212 -3.60 -17.69 -8.36
CA MET A 212 -4.25 -18.29 -9.53
C MET A 212 -3.64 -19.65 -9.90
N LYS A 213 -2.30 -19.73 -9.94
CA LYS A 213 -1.59 -21.02 -10.19
C LYS A 213 -1.92 -22.06 -9.14
N ALA A 214 -2.13 -21.65 -7.89
CA ALA A 214 -2.53 -22.51 -6.79
C ALA A 214 -4.06 -22.74 -6.72
N LYS A 215 -4.83 -22.29 -7.73
CA LYS A 215 -6.31 -22.37 -7.80
C LYS A 215 -7.02 -21.78 -6.57
N ARG A 216 -6.42 -20.75 -5.93
CA ARG A 216 -7.06 -20.03 -4.83
C ARG A 216 -8.02 -18.97 -5.35
N LEU A 217 -9.14 -18.80 -4.65
CA LEU A 217 -10.11 -17.75 -4.97
C LEU A 217 -9.53 -16.39 -4.62
N LEU A 218 -9.62 -15.46 -5.57
CA LEU A 218 -9.25 -14.07 -5.37
C LEU A 218 -10.48 -13.32 -4.86
N ASN A 219 -10.38 -12.74 -3.68
CA ASN A 219 -11.45 -11.97 -3.08
C ASN A 219 -11.10 -10.48 -3.14
N THR A 220 -12.08 -9.68 -3.49
CA THR A 220 -11.94 -8.24 -3.70
C THR A 220 -12.98 -7.49 -2.90
N LYS A 221 -12.57 -6.47 -2.15
CA LYS A 221 -13.45 -5.51 -1.48
C LYS A 221 -13.07 -4.11 -1.93
N ILE A 222 -14.03 -3.36 -2.41
CA ILE A 222 -13.88 -1.97 -2.82
C ILE A 222 -14.94 -1.18 -2.09
N VAL A 223 -14.51 -0.12 -1.42
CA VAL A 223 -15.41 0.78 -0.70
C VAL A 223 -15.04 2.23 -0.95
N GLU A 224 -16.03 3.08 -1.01
CA GLU A 224 -15.94 4.53 -1.14
C GLU A 224 -16.33 5.18 0.18
N LYS A 225 -15.53 6.14 0.65
CA LYS A 225 -15.89 6.97 1.80
C LYS A 225 -16.98 7.94 1.40
N VAL A 226 -18.10 7.96 2.14
CA VAL A 226 -19.27 8.83 1.84
C VAL A 226 -19.42 10.01 2.80
N ASN A 227 -18.84 9.95 4.01
CA ASN A 227 -18.89 11.00 5.04
C ASN A 227 -17.50 11.41 5.53
#